data_8b715d3fdb4ab37ce93123d44cea3f50
#
_entry.id   8b715d3fdb4ab37ce93123d44cea3f50
#
_cell.length_a   1.000
_cell.length_b   1.000
_cell.length_c   1.000
_cell.angle_alpha   90.00
_cell.angle_beta   90.00
_cell.angle_gamma   90.00
#
_symmetry.space_group_name_H-M   'P 1'
#
loop_
_entity.id
_entity.type
_entity.pdbx_description
1 polymer ?
#
loop_
_entity_poly.entity_id
_entity_poly.type
_entity_poly.pdbx_seq_one_letter_code
_entity_poly.pdbx_strand_id
1 'polypeptide(L)'
;MSKMGNALRAIISFIPYECCQHFLVGDLEDMPLDRTLDLSSRQLRRVPVAACVFNELVKLYLSDNNLSSLPAELQRLRKLQLLALDFNCFEELPAAVCRLPQLSILYLGNNRLYRLPRELRQLKELSTLWLEANCFMVFPKVVCELSSLKTLHLGYNQIRTLPTELKRLEELRSIWLAGNHLAEFPPVLLEMHLLAVIDVDRNRINRFPCLSHMQGLKLVIYDHNPCFNAPAVGEGVRRVGRWADCPDEEPEDDGSKAVSETTEEMTEEHAEEEHNTEAQGTC
;
A
#
# COMPACT_ATOMS: atom_id res chain seq x y z
N MET A 1 21.93 30.42 26.65
CA MET A 1 20.87 30.60 25.59
C MET A 1 21.55 30.62 24.24
N SER A 2 21.31 29.65 23.43
CA SER A 2 22.05 29.40 22.20
C SER A 2 21.74 30.44 21.12
N LYS A 3 22.71 30.74 20.26
CA LYS A 3 22.54 31.62 19.08
C LYS A 3 21.36 31.22 18.18
N MET A 4 20.90 29.98 18.28
CA MET A 4 19.75 29.42 17.58
C MET A 4 18.41 29.98 18.10
N GLY A 5 18.23 30.15 19.42
CA GLY A 5 16.99 30.69 20.00
C GLY A 5 16.71 32.12 19.60
N ASN A 6 17.75 32.95 19.42
CA ASN A 6 17.59 34.35 18.99
C ASN A 6 17.26 34.46 17.49
N ALA A 7 17.81 33.59 16.65
CA ALA A 7 17.46 33.52 15.23
C ALA A 7 16.01 33.07 15.02
N LEU A 8 15.55 32.16 15.86
CA LEU A 8 14.16 31.68 15.88
C LEU A 8 13.16 32.78 16.23
N ARG A 9 13.42 33.55 17.28
CA ARG A 9 12.57 34.69 17.68
C ARG A 9 12.45 35.74 16.57
N ALA A 10 13.54 36.03 15.87
CA ALA A 10 13.55 36.95 14.75
C ALA A 10 12.70 36.46 13.55
N ILE A 11 12.74 35.13 13.29
CA ILE A 11 11.97 34.54 12.18
C ILE A 11 10.48 34.49 12.51
N ILE A 12 10.09 34.19 13.76
CA ILE A 12 8.70 34.13 14.21
C ILE A 12 8.02 35.51 14.10
N SER A 13 8.74 36.60 14.31
CA SER A 13 8.22 37.96 14.20
C SER A 13 7.82 38.35 12.76
N PHE A 14 8.28 37.64 11.74
CA PHE A 14 7.95 37.86 10.33
C PHE A 14 6.79 36.98 9.81
N ILE A 15 6.22 36.09 10.61
CA ILE A 15 5.06 35.27 10.22
C ILE A 15 3.80 36.12 10.36
N PRO A 16 2.95 36.30 9.31
CA PRO A 16 1.72 37.08 9.41
C PRO A 16 0.79 36.59 10.51
N TYR A 17 0.21 37.51 11.27
CA TYR A 17 -0.57 37.28 12.49
C TYR A 17 -1.78 36.32 12.34
N GLU A 18 -2.23 36.10 11.13
CA GLU A 18 -3.43 35.27 10.83
C GLU A 18 -3.16 33.77 10.73
N CYS A 19 -1.92 33.32 10.78
CA CYS A 19 -1.54 31.91 10.66
C CYS A 19 -0.60 31.48 11.77
N CYS A 20 -1.15 31.02 12.89
CA CYS A 20 -0.45 30.07 13.78
C CYS A 20 0.74 30.56 14.61
N GLN A 21 0.92 31.88 14.85
CA GLN A 21 2.04 32.34 15.71
C GLN A 21 2.01 31.75 17.13
N HIS A 22 0.82 31.57 17.72
CA HIS A 22 0.71 31.02 19.08
C HIS A 22 1.14 29.56 19.21
N PHE A 23 1.00 28.77 18.11
CA PHE A 23 1.31 27.34 18.15
C PHE A 23 2.79 27.03 17.81
N LEU A 24 3.46 27.92 17.08
CA LEU A 24 4.84 27.70 16.66
C LEU A 24 5.88 28.16 17.67
N VAL A 25 5.53 29.13 18.52
CA VAL A 25 6.50 29.73 19.46
C VAL A 25 6.97 28.73 20.50
N GLY A 26 6.05 27.96 21.11
CA GLY A 26 6.41 26.97 22.12
C GLY A 26 7.19 25.80 21.54
N ASP A 27 6.76 25.27 20.40
CA ASP A 27 7.38 24.08 19.78
C ASP A 27 8.75 24.35 19.17
N LEU A 28 9.04 25.60 18.79
CA LEU A 28 10.32 25.98 18.20
C LEU A 28 11.34 26.46 19.24
N GLU A 29 10.88 26.91 20.43
CA GLU A 29 11.78 27.30 21.54
C GLU A 29 12.38 26.06 22.22
N ASP A 30 11.63 24.95 22.26
CA ASP A 30 12.01 23.70 22.92
C ASP A 30 12.30 22.58 21.90
N MET A 31 13.05 22.86 20.82
CA MET A 31 13.44 21.78 19.90
C MET A 31 14.15 20.66 20.67
N PRO A 32 13.56 19.46 20.74
CA PRO A 32 14.14 18.34 21.46
C PRO A 32 15.54 18.00 20.92
N LEU A 33 16.38 17.45 21.78
CA LEU A 33 17.74 16.99 21.43
C LEU A 33 17.74 15.99 20.25
N ASP A 34 16.61 15.35 19.96
CA ASP A 34 16.44 14.37 18.87
C ASP A 34 16.19 15.00 17.48
N ARG A 35 16.20 16.32 17.36
CA ARG A 35 16.01 17.06 16.09
C ARG A 35 14.66 16.76 15.44
N THR A 36 13.60 16.67 16.25
CA THR A 36 12.23 16.42 15.83
C THR A 36 11.41 17.72 15.89
N LEU A 37 10.58 17.95 14.88
CA LEU A 37 9.56 18.99 14.87
C LEU A 37 8.21 18.34 14.62
N ASP A 38 7.29 18.48 15.58
CA ASP A 38 5.92 17.99 15.45
C ASP A 38 4.95 19.17 15.31
N LEU A 39 4.32 19.23 14.15
CA LEU A 39 3.28 20.19 13.78
C LEU A 39 1.99 19.46 13.39
N SER A 40 1.78 18.24 13.89
CA SER A 40 0.58 17.46 13.63
C SER A 40 -0.66 18.07 14.30
N SER A 41 -1.85 17.79 13.74
CA SER A 41 -3.17 18.18 14.30
C SER A 41 -3.35 19.68 14.58
N ARG A 42 -2.76 20.54 13.74
CA ARG A 42 -2.76 21.99 13.93
C ARG A 42 -3.64 22.75 12.94
N GLN A 43 -4.45 22.05 12.15
CA GLN A 43 -5.33 22.64 11.14
C GLN A 43 -4.56 23.51 10.12
N LEU A 44 -3.29 23.24 9.90
CA LEU A 44 -2.44 24.00 8.99
C LEU A 44 -2.92 23.83 7.55
N ARG A 45 -3.09 24.94 6.85
CA ARG A 45 -3.32 24.96 5.39
C ARG A 45 -2.01 25.13 4.60
N ARG A 46 -0.96 25.61 5.24
CA ARG A 46 0.39 25.78 4.67
C ARG A 46 1.44 25.52 5.74
N VAL A 47 2.53 24.93 5.35
CA VAL A 47 3.69 24.77 6.24
C VAL A 47 4.43 26.11 6.31
N PRO A 48 4.70 26.65 7.50
CA PRO A 48 5.49 27.86 7.65
C PRO A 48 6.91 27.66 7.09
N VAL A 49 7.35 28.57 6.23
CA VAL A 49 8.71 28.53 5.64
C VAL A 49 9.80 28.56 6.72
N ALA A 50 9.50 29.17 7.87
CA ALA A 50 10.38 29.17 9.05
C ALA A 50 10.74 27.75 9.53
N ALA A 51 9.83 26.77 9.42
CA ALA A 51 10.15 25.37 9.75
C ALA A 51 11.26 24.79 8.86
N CYS A 52 11.41 25.29 7.64
CA CYS A 52 12.42 24.84 6.68
C CYS A 52 13.82 25.46 6.89
N VAL A 53 13.98 26.35 7.88
CA VAL A 53 15.29 26.94 8.23
C VAL A 53 16.11 26.00 9.10
N PHE A 54 15.45 25.04 9.76
CA PHE A 54 16.11 24.07 10.64
C PHE A 54 16.77 22.95 9.84
N ASN A 55 17.88 23.24 9.17
CA ASN A 55 18.60 22.31 8.30
C ASN A 55 19.17 21.08 9.03
N GLU A 56 19.17 21.09 10.38
CA GLU A 56 19.57 19.95 11.23
C GLU A 56 18.41 19.00 11.55
N LEU A 57 17.17 19.31 11.09
CA LEU A 57 15.98 18.53 11.37
C LEU A 57 16.11 17.11 10.79
N VAL A 58 15.76 16.12 11.63
CA VAL A 58 15.79 14.68 11.27
C VAL A 58 14.39 14.13 11.07
N LYS A 59 13.42 14.58 11.89
CA LYS A 59 12.03 14.14 11.82
C LYS A 59 11.09 15.34 11.75
N LEU A 60 10.15 15.29 10.82
CA LEU A 60 9.11 16.31 10.65
C LEU A 60 7.75 15.64 10.57
N TYR A 61 6.90 15.93 11.55
CA TYR A 61 5.52 15.46 11.58
C TYR A 61 4.58 16.60 11.19
N LEU A 62 3.76 16.37 10.19
CA LEU A 62 2.76 17.28 9.63
C LEU A 62 1.42 16.58 9.44
N SER A 63 1.24 15.41 10.07
CA SER A 63 0.03 14.59 9.96
C SER A 63 -1.20 15.32 10.52
N ASP A 64 -2.39 14.94 10.04
CA ASP A 64 -3.67 15.49 10.50
C ASP A 64 -3.72 17.03 10.39
N ASN A 65 -3.54 17.52 9.16
CA ASN A 65 -3.63 18.93 8.81
C ASN A 65 -4.48 19.11 7.53
N ASN A 66 -4.58 20.34 7.02
CA ASN A 66 -5.29 20.69 5.79
C ASN A 66 -4.32 21.05 4.66
N LEU A 67 -3.16 20.40 4.62
CA LEU A 67 -2.11 20.71 3.66
C LEU A 67 -2.44 20.14 2.28
N SER A 68 -2.29 20.95 1.23
CA SER A 68 -2.36 20.51 -0.17
C SER A 68 -1.05 20.77 -0.94
N SER A 69 -0.12 21.51 -0.33
CA SER A 69 1.17 21.83 -0.92
C SER A 69 2.24 21.99 0.17
N LEU A 70 3.51 21.91 -0.23
CA LEU A 70 4.66 22.16 0.63
C LEU A 70 5.52 23.28 0.04
N PRO A 71 6.19 24.09 0.87
CA PRO A 71 7.08 25.12 0.39
C PRO A 71 8.31 24.49 -0.32
N ALA A 72 8.81 25.16 -1.35
CA ALA A 72 10.00 24.72 -2.07
C ALA A 72 11.24 24.64 -1.16
N GLU A 73 11.25 25.44 -0.11
CA GLU A 73 12.30 25.50 0.91
C GLU A 73 12.45 24.20 1.69
N LEU A 74 11.43 23.30 1.70
CA LEU A 74 11.52 21.98 2.31
C LEU A 74 12.76 21.20 1.84
N GLN A 75 13.15 21.35 0.57
CA GLN A 75 14.37 20.74 0.01
C GLN A 75 15.68 21.11 0.73
N ARG A 76 15.69 22.15 1.60
CA ARG A 76 16.82 22.55 2.42
C ARG A 76 17.08 21.62 3.59
N LEU A 77 16.06 20.84 4.01
CA LEU A 77 16.12 19.90 5.14
C LEU A 77 16.89 18.62 4.73
N ARG A 78 18.17 18.76 4.38
CA ARG A 78 18.96 17.67 3.80
C ARG A 78 19.24 16.50 4.73
N LYS A 79 19.04 16.68 6.05
CA LYS A 79 19.23 15.65 7.08
C LYS A 79 17.90 14.96 7.46
N LEU A 80 16.78 15.35 6.82
CA LEU A 80 15.48 14.80 7.12
C LEU A 80 15.41 13.32 6.72
N GLN A 81 15.12 12.47 7.70
CA GLN A 81 14.99 11.02 7.55
C GLN A 81 13.54 10.55 7.61
N LEU A 82 12.70 11.25 8.37
CA LEU A 82 11.27 10.96 8.49
C LEU A 82 10.44 12.18 8.15
N LEU A 83 9.48 11.98 7.24
CA LEU A 83 8.46 12.97 6.90
C LEU A 83 7.07 12.32 6.98
N ALA A 84 6.24 12.81 7.91
CA ALA A 84 4.86 12.37 8.08
C ALA A 84 3.90 13.42 7.52
N LEU A 85 3.10 13.05 6.54
CA LEU A 85 2.13 13.87 5.82
C LEU A 85 0.74 13.21 5.75
N ASP A 86 0.51 12.18 6.57
CA ASP A 86 -0.76 11.47 6.60
C ASP A 86 -1.92 12.40 6.97
N PHE A 87 -3.15 12.01 6.60
CA PHE A 87 -4.36 12.77 6.94
C PHE A 87 -4.24 14.24 6.53
N ASN A 88 -3.96 14.46 5.25
CA ASN A 88 -3.89 15.77 4.62
C ASN A 88 -4.71 15.78 3.31
N CYS A 89 -4.53 16.82 2.48
CA CYS A 89 -5.30 17.00 1.26
C CYS A 89 -4.43 16.99 -0.01
N PHE A 90 -3.32 16.25 0.00
CA PHE A 90 -2.43 16.18 -1.16
C PHE A 90 -3.07 15.37 -2.29
N GLU A 91 -3.17 15.96 -3.48
CA GLU A 91 -3.56 15.25 -4.71
C GLU A 91 -2.33 14.77 -5.49
N GLU A 92 -1.21 15.44 -5.34
CA GLU A 92 0.08 15.10 -5.93
C GLU A 92 1.20 15.25 -4.90
N LEU A 93 2.23 14.43 -4.99
CA LEU A 93 3.41 14.56 -4.13
C LEU A 93 4.26 15.77 -4.56
N PRO A 94 4.47 16.77 -3.68
CA PRO A 94 5.29 17.92 -4.02
C PRO A 94 6.74 17.55 -4.37
N ALA A 95 7.27 18.11 -5.46
CA ALA A 95 8.63 17.81 -5.95
C ALA A 95 9.74 18.11 -4.92
N ALA A 96 9.49 19.01 -3.97
CA ALA A 96 10.42 19.31 -2.89
C ALA A 96 10.74 18.08 -2.03
N VAL A 97 9.78 17.16 -1.83
CA VAL A 97 9.98 15.91 -1.09
C VAL A 97 11.01 15.02 -1.80
N CYS A 98 10.92 14.94 -3.12
CA CYS A 98 11.82 14.09 -3.92
C CYS A 98 13.29 14.55 -3.89
N ARG A 99 13.56 15.73 -3.31
CA ARG A 99 14.92 16.30 -3.18
C ARG A 99 15.53 16.15 -1.80
N LEU A 100 14.94 15.31 -0.94
CA LEU A 100 15.41 15.02 0.42
C LEU A 100 16.32 13.79 0.40
N PRO A 101 17.67 13.95 0.37
CA PRO A 101 18.56 12.85 0.04
C PRO A 101 18.66 11.76 1.09
N GLN A 102 18.34 12.06 2.36
CA GLN A 102 18.41 11.12 3.48
C GLN A 102 17.06 10.60 3.91
N LEU A 103 15.97 10.92 3.16
CA LEU A 103 14.64 10.50 3.53
C LEU A 103 14.51 8.97 3.44
N SER A 104 14.27 8.34 4.61
CA SER A 104 14.15 6.89 4.75
C SER A 104 12.73 6.44 5.05
N ILE A 105 11.90 7.30 5.64
CA ILE A 105 10.51 7.01 6.01
C ILE A 105 9.61 8.14 5.49
N LEU A 106 8.62 7.78 4.69
CA LEU A 106 7.64 8.71 4.13
C LEU A 106 6.23 8.19 4.35
N TYR A 107 5.45 8.91 5.18
CA TYR A 107 4.05 8.64 5.42
C TYR A 107 3.18 9.60 4.62
N LEU A 108 2.29 9.05 3.80
CA LEU A 108 1.38 9.77 2.90
C LEU A 108 -0.03 9.16 2.94
N GLY A 109 -0.34 8.35 3.95
CA GLY A 109 -1.65 7.73 4.10
C GLY A 109 -2.78 8.74 4.24
N ASN A 110 -4.01 8.35 3.93
CA ASN A 110 -5.18 9.20 4.07
C ASN A 110 -5.02 10.57 3.41
N ASN A 111 -4.69 10.57 2.13
CA ASN A 111 -4.61 11.72 1.25
C ASN A 111 -5.49 11.49 -0.01
N ARG A 112 -5.29 12.29 -1.05
CA ARG A 112 -6.02 12.19 -2.33
C ARG A 112 -5.08 11.90 -3.50
N LEU A 113 -3.94 11.26 -3.22
CA LEU A 113 -2.92 10.99 -4.23
C LEU A 113 -3.45 9.99 -5.27
N TYR A 114 -3.33 10.31 -6.55
CA TYR A 114 -3.69 9.43 -7.66
C TYR A 114 -2.49 9.05 -8.53
N ARG A 115 -1.38 9.76 -8.37
CA ARG A 115 -0.11 9.49 -9.05
C ARG A 115 1.09 9.92 -8.21
N LEU A 116 2.28 9.39 -8.52
CA LEU A 116 3.55 9.82 -7.95
C LEU A 116 4.46 10.36 -9.07
N PRO A 117 5.26 11.40 -8.78
CA PRO A 117 6.19 11.97 -9.75
C PRO A 117 7.35 11.02 -10.03
N ARG A 118 7.93 11.08 -11.23
CA ARG A 118 9.10 10.28 -11.61
C ARG A 118 10.33 10.59 -10.76
N GLU A 119 10.41 11.78 -10.23
CA GLU A 119 11.47 12.29 -9.36
C GLU A 119 11.55 11.50 -8.04
N LEU A 120 10.47 10.80 -7.62
CA LEU A 120 10.47 9.95 -6.43
C LEU A 120 11.62 8.92 -6.43
N ARG A 121 12.03 8.44 -7.61
CA ARG A 121 13.19 7.54 -7.80
C ARG A 121 14.52 8.09 -7.27
N GLN A 122 14.59 9.41 -6.97
CA GLN A 122 15.78 10.03 -6.40
C GLN A 122 15.97 9.71 -4.92
N LEU A 123 14.93 9.26 -4.22
CA LEU A 123 14.96 8.90 -2.80
C LEU A 123 15.61 7.52 -2.60
N LYS A 124 16.94 7.45 -2.71
CA LYS A 124 17.68 6.19 -2.67
C LYS A 124 17.73 5.52 -1.30
N GLU A 125 17.54 6.31 -0.23
CA GLU A 125 17.52 5.82 1.15
C GLU A 125 16.11 5.44 1.63
N LEU A 126 15.07 5.60 0.78
CA LEU A 126 13.70 5.35 1.19
C LEU A 126 13.44 3.86 1.42
N SER A 127 13.24 3.51 2.69
CA SER A 127 13.01 2.13 3.15
C SER A 127 11.55 1.85 3.51
N THR A 128 10.79 2.88 3.86
CA THR A 128 9.38 2.76 4.24
C THR A 128 8.53 3.80 3.51
N LEU A 129 7.53 3.33 2.79
CA LEU A 129 6.59 4.17 2.05
C LEU A 129 5.14 3.75 2.36
N TRP A 130 4.36 4.68 2.95
CA TRP A 130 2.95 4.49 3.26
C TRP A 130 2.09 5.34 2.34
N LEU A 131 1.25 4.69 1.56
CA LEU A 131 0.33 5.27 0.58
C LEU A 131 -1.11 4.76 0.80
N GLU A 132 -1.39 4.25 1.99
CA GLU A 132 -2.70 3.72 2.37
C GLU A 132 -3.79 4.77 2.24
N ALA A 133 -5.02 4.35 1.91
CA ALA A 133 -6.19 5.21 1.82
C ALA A 133 -5.95 6.45 0.94
N ASN A 134 -5.60 6.21 -0.32
CA ASN A 134 -5.42 7.20 -1.37
C ASN A 134 -6.29 6.85 -2.60
N CYS A 135 -6.05 7.49 -3.74
CA CYS A 135 -6.87 7.36 -4.95
C CYS A 135 -6.14 6.63 -6.10
N PHE A 136 -5.19 5.74 -5.80
CA PHE A 136 -4.46 5.02 -6.82
C PHE A 136 -5.35 3.95 -7.49
N MET A 137 -5.67 4.14 -8.78
CA MET A 137 -6.35 3.12 -9.60
C MET A 137 -5.37 2.13 -10.23
N VAL A 138 -4.14 2.56 -10.43
CA VAL A 138 -3.05 1.79 -11.02
C VAL A 138 -1.85 1.86 -10.09
N PHE A 139 -1.13 0.75 -9.96
CA PHE A 139 0.11 0.72 -9.20
C PHE A 139 1.11 1.77 -9.72
N PRO A 140 1.64 2.66 -8.89
CA PRO A 140 2.57 3.70 -9.31
C PRO A 140 3.95 3.09 -9.63
N LYS A 141 4.23 2.82 -10.91
CA LYS A 141 5.43 2.09 -11.37
C LYS A 141 6.76 2.69 -10.90
N VAL A 142 6.81 4.00 -10.61
CA VAL A 142 8.03 4.65 -10.07
C VAL A 142 8.47 4.05 -8.74
N VAL A 143 7.56 3.44 -7.96
CA VAL A 143 7.89 2.73 -6.71
C VAL A 143 8.86 1.59 -6.98
N CYS A 144 8.76 0.90 -8.12
CA CYS A 144 9.67 -0.18 -8.50
C CYS A 144 11.14 0.27 -8.72
N GLU A 145 11.41 1.59 -8.69
CA GLU A 145 12.74 2.16 -8.84
C GLU A 145 13.39 2.52 -7.48
N LEU A 146 12.69 2.24 -6.35
CA LEU A 146 13.14 2.50 -4.98
C LEU A 146 13.89 1.28 -4.43
N SER A 147 15.12 1.08 -4.81
CA SER A 147 15.89 -0.15 -4.55
C SER A 147 16.07 -0.50 -3.05
N SER A 148 16.03 0.50 -2.16
CA SER A 148 16.18 0.30 -0.71
C SER A 148 14.86 0.07 0.02
N LEU A 149 13.74 -0.04 -0.72
CA LEU A 149 12.41 -0.14 -0.11
C LEU A 149 12.22 -1.50 0.56
N LYS A 150 11.88 -1.48 1.86
CA LYS A 150 11.64 -2.67 2.70
C LYS A 150 10.17 -2.85 3.07
N THR A 151 9.44 -1.74 3.21
CA THR A 151 8.03 -1.74 3.59
C THR A 151 7.23 -0.85 2.66
N LEU A 152 6.19 -1.41 2.07
CA LEU A 152 5.26 -0.72 1.18
C LEU A 152 3.82 -0.94 1.64
N HIS A 153 3.14 0.15 2.01
CA HIS A 153 1.71 0.16 2.30
C HIS A 153 0.94 0.83 1.16
N LEU A 154 0.05 0.08 0.52
CA LEU A 154 -0.86 0.52 -0.54
C LEU A 154 -2.31 0.08 -0.27
N GLY A 155 -2.62 -0.26 0.98
CA GLY A 155 -3.97 -0.63 1.38
C GLY A 155 -5.01 0.45 1.08
N TYR A 156 -6.27 0.07 0.98
CA TYR A 156 -7.41 0.97 0.78
C TYR A 156 -7.22 1.95 -0.39
N ASN A 157 -6.85 1.37 -1.54
CA ASN A 157 -6.77 2.04 -2.84
C ASN A 157 -7.71 1.33 -3.84
N GLN A 158 -7.52 1.52 -5.13
CA GLN A 158 -8.36 0.93 -6.17
C GLN A 158 -7.52 0.11 -7.16
N ILE A 159 -6.39 -0.44 -6.69
CA ILE A 159 -5.42 -1.15 -7.53
C ILE A 159 -6.00 -2.51 -7.94
N ARG A 160 -5.90 -2.84 -9.23
CA ARG A 160 -6.40 -4.09 -9.79
C ARG A 160 -5.32 -5.12 -10.07
N THR A 161 -4.10 -4.67 -10.35
CA THR A 161 -2.97 -5.53 -10.71
C THR A 161 -1.67 -4.92 -10.23
N LEU A 162 -0.66 -5.76 -10.00
CA LEU A 162 0.71 -5.34 -9.74
C LEU A 162 1.59 -5.55 -10.99
N PRO A 163 2.54 -4.64 -11.26
CA PRO A 163 3.44 -4.78 -12.40
C PRO A 163 4.52 -5.83 -12.12
N THR A 164 4.99 -6.50 -13.16
CA THR A 164 6.10 -7.47 -13.06
C THR A 164 7.42 -6.84 -12.62
N GLU A 165 7.57 -5.53 -12.87
CA GLU A 165 8.72 -4.75 -12.44
C GLU A 165 8.86 -4.65 -10.91
N LEU A 166 7.80 -4.98 -10.13
CA LEU A 166 7.82 -4.98 -8.66
C LEU A 166 8.94 -5.87 -8.10
N LYS A 167 9.30 -6.95 -8.79
CA LYS A 167 10.41 -7.85 -8.40
C LYS A 167 11.78 -7.17 -8.37
N ARG A 168 11.94 -5.96 -8.91
CA ARG A 168 13.17 -5.15 -8.77
C ARG A 168 13.41 -4.66 -7.34
N LEU A 169 12.37 -4.71 -6.50
CA LEU A 169 12.47 -4.36 -5.08
C LEU A 169 13.05 -5.55 -4.29
N GLU A 170 14.32 -5.87 -4.51
CA GLU A 170 15.01 -7.01 -3.90
C GLU A 170 15.05 -6.95 -2.36
N GLU A 171 15.01 -5.72 -1.79
CA GLU A 171 15.02 -5.52 -0.34
C GLU A 171 13.62 -5.56 0.30
N LEU A 172 12.52 -5.70 -0.48
CA LEU A 172 11.17 -5.64 0.05
C LEU A 172 10.89 -6.82 0.98
N ARG A 173 10.42 -6.52 2.21
CA ARG A 173 10.08 -7.48 3.26
C ARG A 173 8.60 -7.52 3.56
N SER A 174 7.92 -6.39 3.41
CA SER A 174 6.50 -6.29 3.77
C SER A 174 5.74 -5.52 2.71
N ILE A 175 4.65 -6.13 2.22
CA ILE A 175 3.72 -5.49 1.28
C ILE A 175 2.30 -5.60 1.82
N TRP A 176 1.63 -4.45 1.92
CA TRP A 176 0.28 -4.31 2.45
C TRP A 176 -0.63 -3.79 1.36
N LEU A 177 -1.56 -4.62 0.91
CA LEU A 177 -2.47 -4.40 -0.23
C LEU A 177 -3.94 -4.56 0.16
N ALA A 178 -4.25 -4.59 1.46
CA ALA A 178 -5.62 -4.73 1.93
C ALA A 178 -6.56 -3.70 1.32
N GLY A 179 -7.83 -4.06 1.11
CA GLY A 179 -8.84 -3.11 0.63
C GLY A 179 -8.61 -2.58 -0.78
N ASN A 180 -8.12 -3.41 -1.69
CA ASN A 180 -7.93 -3.08 -3.10
C ASN A 180 -8.91 -3.88 -4.00
N HIS A 181 -8.68 -3.91 -5.30
CA HIS A 181 -9.53 -4.59 -6.27
C HIS A 181 -8.79 -5.73 -7.01
N LEU A 182 -7.86 -6.40 -6.33
CA LEU A 182 -7.13 -7.54 -6.90
C LEU A 182 -8.09 -8.70 -7.14
N ALA A 183 -8.25 -9.13 -8.40
CA ALA A 183 -9.12 -10.25 -8.77
C ALA A 183 -8.42 -11.62 -8.61
N GLU A 184 -7.10 -11.61 -8.60
CA GLU A 184 -6.25 -12.78 -8.42
C GLU A 184 -5.05 -12.46 -7.52
N PHE A 185 -4.46 -13.47 -6.91
CA PHE A 185 -3.20 -13.29 -6.18
C PHE A 185 -2.10 -12.86 -7.16
N PRO A 186 -1.39 -11.73 -6.91
CA PRO A 186 -0.45 -11.20 -7.87
C PRO A 186 0.75 -12.15 -8.09
N PRO A 187 0.93 -12.71 -9.31
CA PRO A 187 1.99 -13.70 -9.56
C PRO A 187 3.40 -13.20 -9.27
N VAL A 188 3.64 -11.89 -9.45
CA VAL A 188 4.95 -11.29 -9.18
C VAL A 188 5.40 -11.47 -7.73
N LEU A 189 4.48 -11.57 -6.77
CA LEU A 189 4.81 -11.79 -5.35
C LEU A 189 5.44 -13.18 -5.12
N LEU A 190 5.10 -14.16 -5.94
CA LEU A 190 5.67 -15.52 -5.85
C LEU A 190 7.16 -15.55 -6.20
N GLU A 191 7.64 -14.57 -6.98
CA GLU A 191 9.05 -14.44 -7.36
C GLU A 191 9.87 -13.67 -6.32
N MET A 192 9.23 -13.10 -5.28
CA MET A 192 9.88 -12.21 -4.30
C MET A 192 10.22 -12.95 -3.01
N HIS A 193 11.32 -13.71 -3.03
CA HIS A 193 11.68 -14.67 -1.97
C HIS A 193 11.99 -14.05 -0.59
N LEU A 194 12.24 -12.74 -0.52
CA LEU A 194 12.55 -12.05 0.74
C LEU A 194 11.31 -11.44 1.41
N LEU A 195 10.11 -11.58 0.80
CA LEU A 195 8.88 -11.15 1.43
C LEU A 195 8.61 -11.97 2.70
N ALA A 196 8.41 -11.25 3.81
CA ALA A 196 8.08 -11.81 5.10
C ALA A 196 6.59 -11.58 5.46
N VAL A 197 6.00 -10.49 4.96
CA VAL A 197 4.61 -10.14 5.23
C VAL A 197 3.90 -9.82 3.92
N ILE A 198 2.78 -10.50 3.69
CA ILE A 198 1.86 -10.23 2.58
C ILE A 198 0.47 -10.01 3.17
N ASP A 199 -0.10 -8.83 2.95
CA ASP A 199 -1.47 -8.53 3.30
C ASP A 199 -2.27 -8.23 2.03
N VAL A 200 -3.21 -9.10 1.73
CA VAL A 200 -4.17 -8.99 0.61
C VAL A 200 -5.62 -9.10 1.12
N ASP A 201 -5.85 -8.79 2.40
CA ASP A 201 -7.19 -8.73 2.98
C ASP A 201 -8.14 -7.82 2.16
N ARG A 202 -9.45 -8.07 2.21
CA ARG A 202 -10.46 -7.22 1.56
C ARG A 202 -10.16 -6.93 0.08
N ASN A 203 -9.88 -7.98 -0.68
CA ASN A 203 -9.72 -7.93 -2.13
C ASN A 203 -10.80 -8.78 -2.83
N ARG A 204 -10.60 -9.15 -4.09
CA ARG A 204 -11.53 -9.94 -4.89
C ARG A 204 -10.92 -11.26 -5.36
N ILE A 205 -9.97 -11.79 -4.58
CA ILE A 205 -9.22 -12.99 -4.94
C ILE A 205 -10.10 -14.22 -4.75
N ASN A 206 -10.32 -14.98 -5.82
CA ASN A 206 -11.14 -16.19 -5.79
C ASN A 206 -10.33 -17.43 -5.42
N ARG A 207 -9.06 -17.47 -5.74
CA ARG A 207 -8.20 -18.62 -5.48
C ARG A 207 -6.79 -18.18 -5.08
N PHE A 208 -6.25 -18.83 -4.05
CA PHE A 208 -4.86 -18.62 -3.63
C PHE A 208 -3.95 -19.71 -4.18
N PRO A 209 -2.73 -19.35 -4.64
CA PRO A 209 -1.71 -20.30 -5.02
C PRO A 209 -1.06 -20.93 -3.78
N CYS A 210 -0.25 -21.95 -4.01
CA CYS A 210 0.65 -22.49 -2.99
C CYS A 210 1.81 -21.50 -2.73
N LEU A 211 2.00 -21.12 -1.48
CA LEU A 211 3.05 -20.20 -1.01
C LEU A 211 4.16 -20.92 -0.24
N SER A 212 4.15 -22.26 -0.16
CA SER A 212 5.09 -23.05 0.64
C SER A 212 6.55 -22.88 0.21
N HIS A 213 6.79 -22.50 -1.06
CA HIS A 213 8.13 -22.24 -1.58
C HIS A 213 8.72 -20.90 -1.13
N MET A 214 7.90 -20.01 -0.54
CA MET A 214 8.33 -18.68 -0.06
C MET A 214 8.99 -18.78 1.31
N GLN A 215 10.24 -19.19 1.36
CA GLN A 215 10.98 -19.47 2.61
C GLN A 215 11.10 -18.26 3.55
N GLY A 216 11.03 -17.04 3.02
CA GLY A 216 11.06 -15.78 3.80
C GLY A 216 9.74 -15.44 4.46
N LEU A 217 8.61 -16.05 4.02
CA LEU A 217 7.27 -15.68 4.46
C LEU A 217 7.06 -16.03 5.94
N LYS A 218 6.47 -15.14 6.70
CA LYS A 218 6.13 -15.29 8.13
C LYS A 218 4.65 -15.04 8.40
N LEU A 219 4.03 -14.19 7.59
CA LEU A 219 2.64 -13.78 7.77
C LEU A 219 1.97 -13.57 6.42
N VAL A 220 0.81 -14.19 6.23
CA VAL A 220 -0.12 -13.88 5.14
C VAL A 220 -1.49 -13.56 5.70
N ILE A 221 -2.04 -12.39 5.32
CA ILE A 221 -3.38 -11.92 5.69
C ILE A 221 -4.21 -11.89 4.41
N TYR A 222 -5.34 -12.60 4.41
CA TYR A 222 -6.13 -12.83 3.18
C TYR A 222 -7.64 -12.87 3.41
N ASP A 223 -8.10 -12.47 4.59
CA ASP A 223 -9.53 -12.50 4.92
C ASP A 223 -10.37 -11.61 3.98
N HIS A 224 -11.69 -11.69 4.08
CA HIS A 224 -12.62 -10.90 3.28
C HIS A 224 -12.34 -10.92 1.75
N ASN A 225 -11.89 -12.06 1.24
CA ASN A 225 -11.83 -12.37 -0.18
C ASN A 225 -12.92 -13.40 -0.53
N PRO A 226 -13.45 -13.41 -1.77
CA PRO A 226 -14.43 -14.43 -2.21
C PRO A 226 -13.78 -15.78 -2.50
N CYS A 227 -12.64 -16.08 -1.85
CA CYS A 227 -11.86 -17.28 -2.09
C CYS A 227 -12.57 -18.55 -1.61
N PHE A 228 -12.32 -19.65 -2.29
CA PHE A 228 -12.80 -20.98 -1.95
C PHE A 228 -11.70 -21.91 -1.41
N ASN A 229 -10.47 -21.41 -1.27
CA ASN A 229 -9.36 -22.10 -0.63
C ASN A 229 -8.51 -21.15 0.21
N ALA A 230 -7.84 -21.68 1.25
CA ALA A 230 -6.77 -20.99 1.93
C ALA A 230 -5.45 -21.07 1.12
N PRO A 231 -4.51 -20.11 1.26
CA PRO A 231 -3.16 -20.28 0.74
C PRO A 231 -2.44 -21.41 1.50
N ALA A 232 -1.93 -22.41 0.80
CA ALA A 232 -0.99 -23.37 1.38
C ALA A 232 0.33 -22.68 1.66
N VAL A 233 0.88 -22.83 2.87
CA VAL A 233 2.08 -22.11 3.33
C VAL A 233 3.10 -23.08 3.91
N GLY A 234 4.35 -22.64 4.01
CA GLY A 234 5.41 -23.43 4.68
C GLY A 234 5.20 -23.48 6.20
N GLU A 235 5.96 -24.38 6.83
CA GLU A 235 5.96 -24.54 8.29
C GLU A 235 6.33 -23.23 9.01
N GLY A 236 5.60 -22.91 10.08
CA GLY A 236 5.85 -21.70 10.88
C GLY A 236 5.30 -20.39 10.29
N VAL A 237 4.68 -20.42 9.11
CA VAL A 237 4.02 -19.25 8.53
C VAL A 237 2.63 -19.06 9.15
N ARG A 238 2.37 -17.87 9.71
CA ARG A 238 1.06 -17.53 10.25
C ARG A 238 0.10 -17.14 9.13
N ARG A 239 -1.06 -17.77 9.09
CA ARG A 239 -2.19 -17.39 8.24
C ARG A 239 -3.20 -16.56 9.05
N VAL A 240 -3.81 -15.54 8.43
CA VAL A 240 -4.92 -14.79 9.02
C VAL A 240 -6.00 -14.63 7.97
N GLY A 241 -7.14 -15.29 8.17
CA GLY A 241 -8.26 -15.30 7.25
C GLY A 241 -9.11 -16.54 7.41
N ARG A 242 -10.10 -16.72 6.52
CA ARG A 242 -10.97 -17.89 6.53
C ARG A 242 -10.13 -19.16 6.37
N TRP A 243 -10.47 -20.20 7.16
CA TRP A 243 -9.75 -21.50 7.22
C TRP A 243 -8.28 -21.40 7.64
N ALA A 244 -7.87 -20.36 8.33
CA ALA A 244 -6.47 -20.22 8.79
C ALA A 244 -6.04 -21.36 9.74
N ASP A 245 -6.99 -21.89 10.52
CA ASP A 245 -6.75 -22.96 11.51
C ASP A 245 -7.06 -24.38 10.95
N CYS A 246 -7.53 -24.48 9.68
CA CYS A 246 -7.72 -25.78 9.06
C CYS A 246 -6.34 -26.35 8.64
N PRO A 247 -6.05 -27.63 8.91
CA PRO A 247 -4.90 -28.29 8.31
C PRO A 247 -5.00 -28.24 6.78
N ASP A 248 -3.88 -28.14 6.09
CA ASP A 248 -3.85 -28.16 4.63
C ASP A 248 -4.36 -29.53 4.18
N GLU A 249 -5.64 -29.57 3.67
CA GLU A 249 -6.12 -30.77 2.99
C GLU A 249 -5.26 -30.88 1.71
N GLU A 250 -4.53 -31.99 1.59
CA GLU A 250 -3.90 -32.32 0.32
C GLU A 250 -4.99 -32.37 -0.76
N PRO A 251 -4.79 -31.80 -1.95
CA PRO A 251 -5.77 -31.89 -3.02
C PRO A 251 -6.02 -33.39 -3.26
N GLU A 252 -7.25 -33.84 -2.98
CA GLU A 252 -7.67 -35.19 -3.37
C GLU A 252 -7.40 -35.31 -4.88
N ASP A 253 -6.48 -36.22 -5.20
CA ASP A 253 -6.20 -36.62 -6.58
C ASP A 253 -7.50 -37.25 -7.09
N ASP A 254 -8.31 -36.49 -7.82
CA ASP A 254 -9.52 -36.97 -8.48
C ASP A 254 -9.10 -37.92 -9.61
N GLY A 255 -8.64 -39.07 -9.15
CA GLY A 255 -8.37 -40.21 -9.97
C GLY A 255 -9.65 -40.63 -10.64
N SER A 256 -9.88 -40.13 -11.84
CA SER A 256 -10.92 -40.56 -12.76
C SER A 256 -10.92 -42.08 -12.85
N LYS A 257 -11.78 -42.74 -12.07
CA LYS A 257 -12.17 -44.13 -12.32
C LYS A 257 -12.95 -44.17 -13.64
N ALA A 258 -12.27 -44.55 -14.67
CA ALA A 258 -12.90 -45.03 -15.90
C ALA A 258 -13.88 -46.15 -15.54
N VAL A 259 -15.17 -45.86 -15.60
CA VAL A 259 -16.22 -46.87 -15.52
C VAL A 259 -16.28 -47.51 -16.90
N SER A 260 -15.82 -48.78 -16.97
CA SER A 260 -16.04 -49.65 -18.13
C SER A 260 -17.55 -49.92 -18.28
N GLU A 261 -18.12 -49.40 -19.36
CA GLU A 261 -19.44 -49.78 -19.83
C GLU A 261 -19.40 -51.23 -20.33
N THR A 262 -20.10 -52.12 -19.61
CA THR A 262 -20.52 -53.40 -20.14
C THR A 262 -21.86 -53.22 -20.84
N THR A 263 -21.83 -53.44 -22.14
CA THR A 263 -22.98 -53.59 -23.02
C THR A 263 -23.81 -54.80 -22.60
N GLU A 264 -25.10 -54.60 -22.31
CA GLU A 264 -26.14 -55.63 -22.45
C GLU A 264 -27.24 -55.14 -23.37
N GLU A 265 -27.34 -55.85 -24.50
CA GLU A 265 -28.46 -55.80 -25.46
C GLU A 265 -29.75 -56.28 -24.78
N MET A 266 -30.84 -55.57 -24.99
CA MET A 266 -32.14 -56.22 -25.10
C MET A 266 -33.11 -55.41 -26.00
N THR A 267 -33.70 -56.13 -26.90
CA THR A 267 -34.56 -55.92 -28.02
C THR A 267 -35.89 -55.23 -27.74
N GLU A 268 -36.32 -54.49 -28.76
CA GLU A 268 -37.64 -54.30 -29.42
C GLU A 268 -38.95 -54.34 -28.61
N GLU A 269 -39.79 -53.32 -28.76
CA GLU A 269 -41.09 -53.42 -29.50
C GLU A 269 -41.85 -52.09 -29.52
N HIS A 270 -42.24 -51.71 -30.71
CA HIS A 270 -43.40 -50.99 -31.24
C HIS A 270 -44.35 -50.19 -30.32
N ALA A 271 -44.66 -48.94 -30.68
CA ALA A 271 -45.90 -48.60 -31.38
C ALA A 271 -46.02 -47.09 -31.66
N GLU A 272 -46.52 -46.84 -32.84
CA GLU A 272 -46.94 -45.58 -33.45
C GLU A 272 -48.03 -44.86 -32.63
N GLU A 273 -48.07 -43.54 -32.73
CA GLU A 273 -49.24 -42.82 -33.28
C GLU A 273 -49.04 -41.31 -33.31
N GLU A 274 -49.48 -40.81 -34.41
CA GLU A 274 -49.51 -39.45 -34.95
C GLU A 274 -50.35 -38.45 -34.10
N HIS A 275 -50.10 -37.19 -34.28
CA HIS A 275 -50.89 -36.08 -34.82
C HIS A 275 -50.45 -34.75 -34.21
N ASN A 276 -49.85 -33.90 -35.00
CA ASN A 276 -50.41 -32.82 -35.83
C ASN A 276 -51.13 -31.70 -35.04
N THR A 277 -50.64 -30.51 -35.23
CA THR A 277 -51.22 -29.22 -35.65
C THR A 277 -50.58 -28.03 -34.92
N GLU A 278 -49.85 -27.22 -35.71
CA GLU A 278 -50.19 -25.84 -36.12
C GLU A 278 -50.63 -24.88 -34.98
N ALA A 279 -50.12 -23.75 -34.77
CA ALA A 279 -49.78 -22.59 -35.56
C ALA A 279 -49.77 -21.33 -34.68
N GLN A 280 -48.97 -20.36 -35.05
CA GLN A 280 -49.19 -18.90 -34.94
C GLN A 280 -49.38 -18.31 -33.53
N GLY A 281 -48.74 -17.28 -33.15
CA GLY A 281 -48.27 -16.05 -33.70
C GLY A 281 -47.96 -15.02 -32.64
N THR A 282 -47.05 -14.22 -32.96
CA THR A 282 -46.90 -12.78 -32.63
C THR A 282 -47.32 -12.21 -31.28
N CYS A 283 -46.41 -11.71 -30.50
CA CYS A 283 -46.09 -10.30 -30.32
C CYS A 283 -44.80 -10.15 -29.49
#